data_e96a58e39b56bebb509baa8f041364e9
#
_entry.id   e96a58e39b56bebb509baa8f041364e9
#
_cell.length_a   1.000
_cell.length_b   1.000
_cell.length_c   1.000
_cell.angle_alpha   90.00
_cell.angle_beta   90.00
_cell.angle_gamma   90.00
#
_symmetry.space_group_name_H-M   'P 1'
#
loop_
_entity.id
_entity.type
_entity.pdbx_description
1 polymer ?
#
loop_
_entity_poly.entity_id
_entity_poly.type
_entity_poly.pdbx_seq_one_letter_code
_entity_poly.pdbx_strand_id
1 'polypeptide(L)'
;MSAAAGGALRFGYGTNGFANHRLTDACEIIAGLGYTGVALTLDHDHLDPYAPGLARRTAELADRLRDLGLGVVIETGARYLLDPWHKHAPTLLHDERETRLDFLRRAIAIGEDLGAEAVSFWAGVRPDGVGEDVAWERLVDGCAQLVAPAEAAGVPLGFEPEPGMLVESIAGWRRLREALGAPAAFGLTLDIGHCRCLEPDPVPSCVTAVADHVVNVQIDDMRRGVHEHLEFGEGEIDFPPVLRALGDAGYRGLVAVELPRHSHAAPSVAARSIDFLREAEREAAAGRGTAGEREATEKETVTEIGTVEEREAAAERETVDVRETVEGRRP
;
A
#
# COMPACT_ATOMS: atom_id res chain seq x y z
N MET A 1 -13.05 17.25 -16.71
CA MET A 1 -12.94 15.77 -16.72
C MET A 1 -13.59 15.28 -15.44
N SER A 2 -14.70 14.55 -15.55
CA SER A 2 -15.46 14.06 -14.39
C SER A 2 -14.56 13.12 -13.58
N ALA A 3 -14.34 13.43 -12.31
CA ALA A 3 -13.70 12.51 -11.37
C ALA A 3 -14.57 11.26 -11.30
N ALA A 4 -14.05 10.13 -11.77
CA ALA A 4 -14.71 8.84 -11.60
C ALA A 4 -14.86 8.63 -10.08
N ALA A 5 -16.10 8.42 -9.63
CA ALA A 5 -16.38 8.05 -8.25
C ALA A 5 -15.50 6.84 -7.91
N GLY A 6 -14.56 7.00 -6.98
CA GLY A 6 -13.67 5.94 -6.52
C GLY A 6 -14.53 4.77 -6.04
N GLY A 7 -14.36 3.57 -6.64
CA GLY A 7 -15.01 2.36 -6.13
C GLY A 7 -14.52 2.06 -4.72
N ALA A 8 -15.28 1.27 -3.94
CA ALA A 8 -14.91 0.80 -2.62
C ALA A 8 -13.52 0.13 -2.64
N LEU A 9 -12.73 0.32 -1.59
CA LEU A 9 -11.44 -0.33 -1.43
C LEU A 9 -11.61 -1.85 -1.24
N ARG A 10 -10.62 -2.60 -1.68
CA ARG A 10 -10.59 -4.05 -1.55
C ARG A 10 -9.76 -4.44 -0.34
N PHE A 11 -10.43 -4.79 0.76
CA PHE A 11 -9.73 -5.21 1.97
C PHE A 11 -9.32 -6.68 1.91
N GLY A 12 -8.07 -6.97 2.26
CA GLY A 12 -7.50 -8.29 2.42
C GLY A 12 -7.00 -8.51 3.84
N TYR A 13 -6.51 -9.72 4.12
CA TYR A 13 -5.90 -10.06 5.40
C TYR A 13 -4.65 -10.93 5.22
N GLY A 14 -3.58 -10.61 5.95
CA GLY A 14 -2.33 -11.35 5.94
C GLY A 14 -2.47 -12.73 6.60
N THR A 15 -2.07 -13.79 5.90
CA THR A 15 -2.11 -15.15 6.46
C THR A 15 -1.07 -15.36 7.55
N ASN A 16 -0.06 -14.48 7.69
CA ASN A 16 0.83 -14.42 8.84
C ASN A 16 0.07 -14.18 10.16
N GLY A 17 -1.04 -13.41 10.10
CA GLY A 17 -1.96 -13.22 11.21
C GLY A 17 -2.81 -14.47 11.55
N PHE A 18 -2.77 -15.51 10.71
CA PHE A 18 -3.42 -16.81 10.91
C PHE A 18 -2.41 -17.95 11.09
N ALA A 19 -1.18 -17.69 11.51
CA ALA A 19 -0.11 -18.70 11.61
C ALA A 19 -0.47 -19.91 12.52
N ASN A 20 -1.47 -19.80 13.38
CA ASN A 20 -1.97 -20.91 14.22
C ASN A 20 -3.15 -21.67 13.56
N HIS A 21 -3.48 -21.38 12.31
CA HIS A 21 -4.58 -22.00 11.57
C HIS A 21 -4.04 -22.66 10.28
N ARG A 22 -4.73 -23.70 9.81
CA ARG A 22 -4.46 -24.24 8.48
C ARG A 22 -4.84 -23.19 7.42
N LEU A 23 -4.09 -23.13 6.33
CA LEU A 23 -4.33 -22.16 5.27
C LEU A 23 -5.78 -22.19 4.74
N THR A 24 -6.34 -23.40 4.54
CA THR A 24 -7.72 -23.55 4.07
C THR A 24 -8.74 -22.95 5.03
N ASP A 25 -8.56 -23.19 6.34
CA ASP A 25 -9.44 -22.64 7.37
C ASP A 25 -9.30 -21.12 7.44
N ALA A 26 -8.08 -20.60 7.33
CA ALA A 26 -7.83 -19.15 7.29
C ALA A 26 -8.53 -18.48 6.11
N CYS A 27 -8.41 -19.04 4.89
CA CYS A 27 -9.07 -18.51 3.71
C CYS A 27 -10.60 -18.51 3.85
N GLU A 28 -11.20 -19.58 4.41
CA GLU A 28 -12.64 -19.66 4.65
C GLU A 28 -13.12 -18.61 5.65
N ILE A 29 -12.38 -18.42 6.75
CA ILE A 29 -12.70 -17.42 7.76
C ILE A 29 -12.60 -16.02 7.18
N ILE A 30 -11.50 -15.72 6.47
CA ILE A 30 -11.26 -14.41 5.84
C ILE A 30 -12.38 -14.10 4.85
N ALA A 31 -12.72 -15.03 3.95
CA ALA A 31 -13.83 -14.86 3.00
C ALA A 31 -15.18 -14.70 3.70
N GLY A 32 -15.45 -15.53 4.73
CA GLY A 32 -16.69 -15.49 5.52
C GLY A 32 -16.91 -14.15 6.26
N LEU A 33 -15.83 -13.44 6.62
CA LEU A 33 -15.87 -12.10 7.19
C LEU A 33 -16.09 -11.00 6.15
N GLY A 34 -16.01 -11.35 4.85
CA GLY A 34 -16.25 -10.42 3.75
C GLY A 34 -15.01 -9.65 3.31
N TYR A 35 -13.82 -10.13 3.59
CA TYR A 35 -12.60 -9.72 2.90
C TYR A 35 -12.62 -10.18 1.45
N THR A 36 -11.88 -9.50 0.59
CA THR A 36 -11.85 -9.77 -0.87
C THR A 36 -10.49 -10.30 -1.33
N GLY A 37 -9.58 -10.59 -0.41
CA GLY A 37 -8.29 -11.17 -0.74
C GLY A 37 -7.47 -11.56 0.47
N VAL A 38 -6.37 -12.22 0.20
CA VAL A 38 -5.37 -12.63 1.19
C VAL A 38 -3.98 -12.16 0.79
N ALA A 39 -3.17 -11.70 1.75
CA ALA A 39 -1.73 -11.59 1.61
C ALA A 39 -1.12 -12.93 2.10
N LEU A 40 -0.79 -13.79 1.14
CA LEU A 40 -0.35 -15.16 1.40
C LEU A 40 1.12 -15.19 1.78
N THR A 41 1.40 -15.48 3.03
CA THR A 41 2.77 -15.72 3.51
C THR A 41 3.22 -17.13 3.12
N LEU A 42 4.32 -17.21 2.36
CA LEU A 42 4.96 -18.48 2.03
C LEU A 42 5.73 -18.99 3.25
N ASP A 43 5.24 -20.04 3.88
CA ASP A 43 5.79 -20.62 5.09
C ASP A 43 5.45 -22.13 5.17
N HIS A 44 6.06 -22.85 6.10
CA HIS A 44 5.85 -24.30 6.32
C HIS A 44 4.38 -24.70 6.44
N ASP A 45 3.58 -23.96 7.20
CA ASP A 45 2.20 -24.28 7.51
C ASP A 45 1.19 -23.78 6.46
N HIS A 46 1.56 -22.78 5.66
CA HIS A 46 0.65 -22.22 4.65
C HIS A 46 0.95 -22.76 3.26
N LEU A 47 1.92 -22.23 2.54
CA LEU A 47 2.34 -22.78 1.25
C LEU A 47 3.87 -22.85 1.23
N ASP A 48 4.42 -23.99 1.60
CA ASP A 48 5.87 -24.21 1.60
C ASP A 48 6.37 -24.38 0.15
N PRO A 49 7.20 -23.46 -0.38
CA PRO A 49 7.71 -23.49 -1.74
C PRO A 49 8.74 -24.59 -2.00
N TYR A 50 9.21 -25.28 -0.95
CA TYR A 50 10.18 -26.36 -1.03
C TYR A 50 9.57 -27.73 -0.82
N ALA A 51 8.31 -27.81 -0.39
CA ALA A 51 7.70 -29.08 -0.08
C ALA A 51 7.33 -29.89 -1.33
N PRO A 52 7.39 -31.23 -1.28
CA PRO A 52 6.98 -32.10 -2.37
C PRO A 52 5.53 -31.84 -2.82
N GLY A 53 5.28 -31.90 -4.13
CA GLY A 53 3.93 -31.71 -4.69
C GLY A 53 3.46 -30.27 -4.69
N LEU A 54 4.36 -29.28 -4.67
CA LEU A 54 4.05 -27.86 -4.69
C LEU A 54 3.06 -27.50 -5.80
N ALA A 55 3.33 -27.88 -7.06
CA ALA A 55 2.46 -27.54 -8.20
C ALA A 55 1.00 -27.97 -7.98
N ARG A 56 0.77 -29.20 -7.45
CA ARG A 56 -0.59 -29.65 -7.15
C ARG A 56 -1.24 -28.81 -6.04
N ARG A 57 -0.51 -28.52 -4.97
CA ARG A 57 -1.03 -27.73 -3.84
C ARG A 57 -1.31 -26.28 -4.26
N THR A 58 -0.47 -25.71 -5.11
CA THR A 58 -0.70 -24.37 -5.67
C THR A 58 -1.95 -24.34 -6.54
N ALA A 59 -2.16 -25.36 -7.40
CA ALA A 59 -3.38 -25.47 -8.21
C ALA A 59 -4.63 -25.66 -7.34
N GLU A 60 -4.59 -26.52 -6.33
CA GLU A 60 -5.70 -26.71 -5.36
C GLU A 60 -6.02 -25.40 -4.62
N LEU A 61 -5.00 -24.61 -4.25
CA LEU A 61 -5.17 -23.32 -3.61
C LEU A 61 -5.76 -22.28 -4.59
N ALA A 62 -5.30 -22.26 -5.85
CA ALA A 62 -5.84 -21.36 -6.87
C ALA A 62 -7.35 -21.59 -7.09
N ASP A 63 -7.77 -22.87 -7.17
CA ASP A 63 -9.18 -23.24 -7.25
C ASP A 63 -9.94 -22.74 -6.01
N ARG A 64 -9.38 -22.96 -4.82
CA ARG A 64 -9.99 -22.55 -3.56
C ARG A 64 -10.17 -21.04 -3.44
N LEU A 65 -9.14 -20.25 -3.76
CA LEU A 65 -9.21 -18.79 -3.74
C LEU A 65 -10.27 -18.28 -4.73
N ARG A 66 -10.33 -18.87 -5.92
CA ARG A 66 -11.36 -18.54 -6.93
C ARG A 66 -12.77 -18.84 -6.43
N ASP A 67 -12.99 -20.03 -5.83
CA ASP A 67 -14.30 -20.43 -5.30
C ASP A 67 -14.75 -19.50 -4.16
N LEU A 68 -13.81 -18.99 -3.36
CA LEU A 68 -14.07 -18.04 -2.29
C LEU A 68 -14.13 -16.57 -2.75
N GLY A 69 -13.81 -16.28 -4.02
CA GLY A 69 -13.76 -14.92 -4.55
C GLY A 69 -12.64 -14.06 -3.97
N LEU A 70 -11.53 -14.69 -3.56
CA LEU A 70 -10.38 -14.02 -2.96
C LEU A 70 -9.29 -13.75 -3.99
N GLY A 71 -8.86 -12.47 -4.11
CA GLY A 71 -7.59 -12.11 -4.72
C GLY A 71 -6.41 -12.50 -3.82
N VAL A 72 -5.19 -12.47 -4.37
CA VAL A 72 -3.99 -12.85 -3.61
C VAL A 72 -2.81 -11.94 -3.92
N VAL A 73 -2.05 -11.60 -2.88
CA VAL A 73 -0.70 -11.05 -2.92
C VAL A 73 0.23 -12.05 -2.22
N ILE A 74 1.45 -12.21 -2.71
CA ILE A 74 2.43 -13.09 -2.06
C ILE A 74 3.29 -12.29 -1.10
N GLU A 75 3.40 -12.77 0.14
CA GLU A 75 4.29 -12.23 1.17
C GLU A 75 5.49 -13.14 1.40
N THR A 76 6.69 -12.55 1.45
CA THR A 76 7.94 -13.30 1.46
C THR A 76 8.76 -13.16 2.74
N GLY A 77 8.11 -12.88 3.85
CA GLY A 77 8.79 -12.77 5.16
C GLY A 77 9.62 -14.00 5.52
N ALA A 78 9.18 -15.20 5.13
CA ALA A 78 9.89 -16.48 5.27
C ALA A 78 10.45 -16.75 6.68
N ARG A 79 9.79 -16.26 7.69
CA ARG A 79 10.18 -16.34 9.13
C ARG A 79 11.38 -17.24 9.42
N TYR A 80 11.17 -18.52 9.64
CA TYR A 80 12.21 -19.54 9.88
C TYR A 80 12.31 -20.58 8.75
N LEU A 81 11.73 -20.32 7.59
CA LEU A 81 11.67 -21.25 6.46
C LEU A 81 13.05 -21.50 5.85
N LEU A 82 13.87 -20.45 5.72
CA LEU A 82 15.19 -20.53 5.07
C LEU A 82 16.31 -20.84 6.06
N ASP A 83 16.18 -20.44 7.31
CA ASP A 83 17.08 -20.75 8.41
C ASP A 83 16.26 -20.98 9.69
N PRO A 84 16.32 -22.20 10.28
CA PRO A 84 15.51 -22.50 11.46
C PRO A 84 16.00 -21.80 12.75
N TRP A 85 17.17 -21.17 12.71
CA TRP A 85 17.79 -20.53 13.89
C TRP A 85 17.77 -19.00 13.81
N HIS A 86 17.70 -18.44 12.60
CA HIS A 86 17.77 -17.00 12.38
C HIS A 86 16.56 -16.52 11.61
N LYS A 87 15.64 -15.88 12.34
CA LYS A 87 14.41 -15.37 11.79
C LYS A 87 14.68 -14.43 10.60
N HIS A 88 14.00 -14.66 9.48
CA HIS A 88 14.10 -13.87 8.25
C HIS A 88 15.45 -13.98 7.50
N ALA A 89 16.38 -14.79 7.96
CA ALA A 89 17.66 -14.99 7.30
C ALA A 89 17.65 -16.26 6.39
N PRO A 90 18.58 -16.32 5.42
CA PRO A 90 19.35 -15.20 4.92
C PRO A 90 18.49 -14.19 4.14
N THR A 91 18.94 -12.94 4.06
CA THR A 91 18.35 -11.89 3.21
C THR A 91 19.23 -11.67 1.97
N LEU A 92 18.85 -10.74 1.10
CA LEU A 92 19.66 -10.33 -0.06
C LEU A 92 21.03 -9.73 0.33
N LEU A 93 21.20 -9.36 1.60
CA LEU A 93 22.40 -8.69 2.12
C LEU A 93 23.47 -9.65 2.61
N HIS A 94 23.12 -10.94 2.83
CA HIS A 94 24.02 -11.97 3.37
C HIS A 94 24.95 -12.54 2.29
N ASP A 95 26.01 -13.20 2.70
CA ASP A 95 26.89 -13.94 1.79
C ASP A 95 26.13 -15.10 1.13
N GLU A 96 25.22 -15.75 1.85
CA GLU A 96 24.35 -16.85 1.43
C GLU A 96 23.07 -16.36 0.69
N ARG A 97 23.08 -15.15 0.11
CA ARG A 97 21.91 -14.52 -0.54
C ARG A 97 21.27 -15.34 -1.66
N GLU A 98 21.99 -16.29 -2.25
CA GLU A 98 21.43 -17.19 -3.28
C GLU A 98 20.23 -18.00 -2.75
N THR A 99 20.23 -18.36 -1.47
CA THR A 99 19.08 -19.02 -0.83
C THR A 99 17.85 -18.11 -0.85
N ARG A 100 18.02 -16.81 -0.55
CA ARG A 100 16.93 -15.83 -0.62
C ARG A 100 16.49 -15.57 -2.05
N LEU A 101 17.42 -15.51 -3.00
CA LEU A 101 17.11 -15.34 -4.42
C LEU A 101 16.33 -16.52 -4.98
N ASP A 102 16.72 -17.78 -4.66
CA ASP A 102 15.95 -18.96 -5.04
C ASP A 102 14.53 -18.91 -4.47
N PHE A 103 14.38 -18.53 -3.21
CA PHE A 103 13.08 -18.37 -2.55
C PHE A 103 12.21 -17.33 -3.27
N LEU A 104 12.76 -16.15 -3.59
CA LEU A 104 12.01 -15.08 -4.26
C LEU A 104 11.65 -15.46 -5.70
N ARG A 105 12.49 -16.18 -6.42
CA ARG A 105 12.15 -16.73 -7.75
C ARG A 105 11.02 -17.73 -7.68
N ARG A 106 10.98 -18.58 -6.63
CA ARG A 106 9.84 -19.49 -6.38
C ARG A 106 8.58 -18.71 -6.00
N ALA A 107 8.70 -17.66 -5.21
CA ALA A 107 7.58 -16.79 -4.87
C ALA A 107 6.96 -16.14 -6.13
N ILE A 108 7.79 -15.69 -7.07
CA ILE A 108 7.32 -15.16 -8.36
C ILE A 108 6.58 -16.23 -9.17
N ALA A 109 7.14 -17.45 -9.27
CA ALA A 109 6.49 -18.55 -9.99
C ALA A 109 5.15 -18.97 -9.34
N ILE A 110 5.09 -19.03 -8.01
CA ILE A 110 3.85 -19.28 -7.26
C ILE A 110 2.86 -18.12 -7.51
N GLY A 111 3.35 -16.87 -7.55
CA GLY A 111 2.53 -15.71 -7.87
C GLY A 111 1.91 -15.80 -9.27
N GLU A 112 2.67 -16.24 -10.28
CA GLU A 112 2.16 -16.52 -11.63
C GLU A 112 1.07 -17.60 -11.61
N ASP A 113 1.34 -18.75 -10.97
CA ASP A 113 0.39 -19.88 -10.87
C ASP A 113 -0.92 -19.49 -10.15
N LEU A 114 -0.86 -18.60 -9.17
CA LEU A 114 -2.01 -18.13 -8.40
C LEU A 114 -2.70 -16.90 -9.01
N GLY A 115 -2.12 -16.26 -10.03
CA GLY A 115 -2.57 -14.99 -10.56
C GLY A 115 -2.46 -13.86 -9.53
N ALA A 116 -1.36 -13.82 -8.78
CA ALA A 116 -1.15 -12.85 -7.72
C ALA A 116 -1.01 -11.41 -8.25
N GLU A 117 -1.56 -10.47 -7.50
CA GLU A 117 -1.52 -9.04 -7.84
C GLU A 117 -0.13 -8.43 -7.63
N ALA A 118 0.67 -8.99 -6.71
CA ALA A 118 2.06 -8.64 -6.46
C ALA A 118 2.79 -9.73 -5.67
N VAL A 119 4.13 -9.67 -5.69
CA VAL A 119 5.02 -10.36 -4.73
C VAL A 119 5.69 -9.29 -3.89
N SER A 120 5.39 -9.26 -2.59
CA SER A 120 5.95 -8.33 -1.62
C SER A 120 7.25 -8.88 -1.02
N PHE A 121 8.27 -8.03 -0.90
CA PHE A 121 9.53 -8.37 -0.27
C PHE A 121 10.28 -7.10 0.17
N TRP A 122 11.28 -7.27 1.04
CA TRP A 122 12.06 -6.21 1.67
C TRP A 122 13.58 -6.46 1.60
N ALA A 123 14.39 -5.47 2.02
CA ALA A 123 15.85 -5.56 1.99
C ALA A 123 16.43 -6.55 2.99
N GLY A 124 15.92 -6.52 4.20
CA GLY A 124 16.51 -7.13 5.37
C GLY A 124 17.43 -6.21 6.17
N VAL A 125 17.69 -6.62 7.40
CA VAL A 125 18.65 -5.95 8.28
C VAL A 125 20.07 -6.21 7.78
N ARG A 126 20.91 -5.17 7.77
CA ARG A 126 22.32 -5.31 7.37
C ARG A 126 23.07 -6.22 8.35
N PRO A 127 23.69 -7.31 7.88
CA PRO A 127 24.44 -8.22 8.75
C PRO A 127 25.64 -7.55 9.42
N ASP A 128 25.98 -8.00 10.62
CA ASP A 128 27.16 -7.53 11.33
C ASP A 128 28.43 -7.75 10.50
N GLY A 129 29.31 -6.75 10.49
CA GLY A 129 30.57 -6.80 9.74
C GLY A 129 30.45 -6.53 8.23
N VAL A 130 29.24 -6.43 7.66
CA VAL A 130 29.06 -6.04 6.27
C VAL A 130 28.98 -4.50 6.16
N GLY A 131 29.87 -3.90 5.37
CA GLY A 131 29.84 -2.47 5.09
C GLY A 131 28.56 -2.05 4.37
N GLU A 132 28.12 -0.80 4.57
CA GLU A 132 26.89 -0.30 3.98
C GLU A 132 26.92 -0.32 2.44
N ASP A 133 28.05 0.09 1.84
CA ASP A 133 28.20 0.07 0.37
C ASP A 133 28.09 -1.35 -0.18
N VAL A 134 28.70 -2.34 0.48
CA VAL A 134 28.63 -3.75 0.10
C VAL A 134 27.20 -4.28 0.23
N ALA A 135 26.51 -3.93 1.30
CA ALA A 135 25.11 -4.30 1.50
C ALA A 135 24.21 -3.67 0.41
N TRP A 136 24.45 -2.42 0.06
CA TRP A 136 23.74 -1.73 -1.01
C TRP A 136 23.97 -2.36 -2.37
N GLU A 137 25.23 -2.65 -2.74
CA GLU A 137 25.57 -3.36 -3.97
C GLU A 137 24.88 -4.72 -4.08
N ARG A 138 24.90 -5.49 -2.99
CA ARG A 138 24.21 -6.79 -2.90
C ARG A 138 22.70 -6.66 -3.09
N LEU A 139 22.08 -5.64 -2.49
CA LEU A 139 20.65 -5.39 -2.63
C LEU A 139 20.30 -5.05 -4.07
N VAL A 140 21.02 -4.11 -4.69
CA VAL A 140 20.78 -3.70 -6.08
C VAL A 140 20.95 -4.88 -7.04
N ASP A 141 22.05 -5.66 -6.90
CA ASP A 141 22.30 -6.85 -7.70
C ASP A 141 21.21 -7.91 -7.52
N GLY A 142 20.82 -8.17 -6.26
CA GLY A 142 19.75 -9.12 -5.94
C GLY A 142 18.40 -8.72 -6.52
N CYS A 143 18.01 -7.45 -6.36
CA CYS A 143 16.76 -6.94 -6.93
C CYS A 143 16.78 -6.99 -8.48
N ALA A 144 17.91 -6.62 -9.11
CA ALA A 144 18.05 -6.67 -10.57
C ALA A 144 17.81 -8.07 -11.13
N GLN A 145 18.26 -9.12 -10.43
CA GLN A 145 18.07 -10.52 -10.83
C GLN A 145 16.61 -10.98 -10.75
N LEU A 146 15.72 -10.26 -10.04
CA LEU A 146 14.30 -10.61 -9.89
C LEU A 146 13.42 -9.90 -10.93
N VAL A 147 13.87 -8.78 -11.50
CA VAL A 147 13.06 -7.97 -12.43
C VAL A 147 12.63 -8.76 -13.66
N ALA A 148 13.58 -9.37 -14.38
CA ALA A 148 13.25 -10.11 -15.59
C ALA A 148 12.35 -11.34 -15.34
N PRO A 149 12.55 -12.17 -14.29
CA PRO A 149 11.59 -13.20 -13.91
C PRO A 149 10.18 -12.67 -13.62
N ALA A 150 10.06 -11.55 -12.90
CA ALA A 150 8.77 -10.93 -12.59
C ALA A 150 8.05 -10.39 -13.84
N GLU A 151 8.80 -9.75 -14.75
CA GLU A 151 8.27 -9.30 -16.05
C GLU A 151 7.77 -10.47 -16.90
N ALA A 152 8.53 -11.58 -16.94
CA ALA A 152 8.15 -12.77 -17.69
C ALA A 152 6.90 -13.44 -17.11
N ALA A 153 6.75 -13.48 -15.79
CA ALA A 153 5.59 -14.00 -15.09
C ALA A 153 4.38 -13.04 -15.11
N GLY A 154 4.58 -11.77 -15.48
CA GLY A 154 3.55 -10.73 -15.41
C GLY A 154 3.10 -10.41 -13.98
N VAL A 155 3.95 -10.65 -12.98
CA VAL A 155 3.66 -10.41 -11.56
C VAL A 155 4.52 -9.26 -11.04
N PRO A 156 3.94 -8.12 -10.64
CA PRO A 156 4.69 -7.00 -10.09
C PRO A 156 5.44 -7.36 -8.80
N LEU A 157 6.63 -6.80 -8.65
CA LEU A 157 7.41 -6.83 -7.41
C LEU A 157 7.04 -5.62 -6.56
N GLY A 158 6.51 -5.84 -5.37
CA GLY A 158 6.27 -4.82 -4.37
C GLY A 158 7.43 -4.79 -3.38
N PHE A 159 8.35 -3.82 -3.54
CA PHE A 159 9.41 -3.66 -2.55
C PHE A 159 8.89 -2.86 -1.36
N GLU A 160 9.09 -3.37 -0.17
CA GLU A 160 8.61 -2.78 1.08
C GLU A 160 9.76 -2.11 1.85
N PRO A 161 9.70 -0.78 2.04
CA PRO A 161 10.54 -0.11 3.02
C PRO A 161 10.12 -0.51 4.43
N GLU A 162 11.05 -1.09 5.21
CA GLU A 162 10.74 -1.64 6.53
C GLU A 162 11.61 -1.00 7.62
N PRO A 163 11.01 -0.49 8.72
CA PRO A 163 11.75 0.12 9.80
C PRO A 163 12.87 -0.77 10.36
N GLY A 164 14.09 -0.21 10.43
CA GLY A 164 15.28 -0.93 10.90
C GLY A 164 15.99 -1.77 9.84
N MET A 165 15.51 -1.85 8.60
CA MET A 165 16.18 -2.51 7.49
C MET A 165 17.06 -1.55 6.68
N LEU A 166 17.87 -2.06 5.74
CA LEU A 166 18.76 -1.24 4.91
C LEU A 166 18.00 -0.19 4.09
N VAL A 167 16.78 -0.50 3.67
CA VAL A 167 15.85 0.45 3.04
C VAL A 167 14.61 0.50 3.92
N GLU A 168 14.45 1.60 4.64
CA GLU A 168 13.40 1.78 5.65
C GLU A 168 12.43 2.92 5.34
N SER A 169 12.63 3.64 4.20
CA SER A 169 11.83 4.80 3.85
C SER A 169 11.46 4.83 2.36
N ILE A 170 10.43 5.59 2.02
CA ILE A 170 10.03 5.87 0.64
C ILE A 170 11.20 6.50 -0.16
N ALA A 171 11.98 7.37 0.48
CA ALA A 171 13.17 7.96 -0.14
C ALA A 171 14.22 6.89 -0.47
N GLY A 172 14.45 5.94 0.43
CA GLY A 172 15.33 4.80 0.21
C GLY A 172 14.85 3.90 -0.93
N TRP A 173 13.56 3.62 -1.00
CA TRP A 173 12.96 2.88 -2.12
C TRP A 173 13.13 3.61 -3.47
N ARG A 174 12.92 4.92 -3.52
CA ARG A 174 13.15 5.70 -4.74
C ARG A 174 14.58 5.59 -5.23
N ARG A 175 15.56 5.72 -4.31
CA ARG A 175 16.97 5.53 -4.61
C ARG A 175 17.26 4.13 -5.16
N LEU A 176 16.67 3.08 -4.58
CA LEU A 176 16.82 1.71 -5.06
C LEU A 176 16.21 1.53 -6.46
N ARG A 177 15.00 2.04 -6.67
CA ARG A 177 14.31 1.98 -7.97
C ARG A 177 15.09 2.70 -9.07
N GLU A 178 15.68 3.85 -8.77
CA GLU A 178 16.57 4.58 -9.70
C GLU A 178 17.84 3.77 -10.03
N ALA A 179 18.47 3.17 -9.01
CA ALA A 179 19.64 2.32 -9.21
C ALA A 179 19.37 1.10 -10.11
N LEU A 180 18.11 0.60 -10.12
CA LEU A 180 17.65 -0.47 -10.99
C LEU A 180 17.28 0.00 -12.42
N GLY A 181 17.33 1.30 -12.71
CA GLY A 181 16.87 1.87 -13.98
C GLY A 181 15.35 2.03 -14.06
N ALA A 182 14.67 2.08 -12.94
CA ALA A 182 13.21 2.31 -12.81
C ALA A 182 12.34 1.33 -13.61
N PRO A 183 12.55 0.00 -13.51
CA PRO A 183 11.78 -0.98 -14.27
C PRO A 183 10.29 -0.94 -13.88
N ALA A 184 9.41 -1.21 -14.85
CA ALA A 184 7.96 -1.16 -14.64
C ALA A 184 7.47 -2.23 -13.65
N ALA A 185 8.11 -3.40 -13.64
CA ALA A 185 7.77 -4.50 -12.73
C ALA A 185 8.21 -4.26 -11.28
N PHE A 186 9.00 -3.22 -10.98
CA PHE A 186 9.48 -2.91 -9.63
C PHE A 186 8.70 -1.75 -9.02
N GLY A 187 7.63 -2.09 -8.32
CA GLY A 187 6.74 -1.16 -7.60
C GLY A 187 7.03 -1.10 -6.10
N LEU A 188 6.09 -0.55 -5.38
CA LEU A 188 6.14 -0.33 -3.94
C LEU A 188 5.05 -1.15 -3.25
N THR A 189 5.40 -1.91 -2.22
CA THR A 189 4.50 -2.26 -1.14
C THR A 189 4.51 -1.11 -0.15
N LEU A 190 3.38 -0.43 -0.01
CA LEU A 190 3.22 0.67 0.93
C LEU A 190 2.57 0.16 2.20
N ASP A 191 3.35 0.02 3.27
CA ASP A 191 2.83 -0.23 4.60
C ASP A 191 2.44 1.10 5.27
N ILE A 192 1.18 1.19 5.68
CA ILE A 192 0.59 2.40 6.28
C ILE A 192 1.14 2.63 7.69
N GLY A 193 1.39 1.57 8.44
CA GLY A 193 2.03 1.63 9.76
C GLY A 193 3.48 2.11 9.66
N HIS A 194 4.25 1.60 8.69
CA HIS A 194 5.64 2.04 8.45
C HIS A 194 5.71 3.53 8.07
N CYS A 195 4.76 4.02 7.28
CA CYS A 195 4.66 5.46 7.02
C CYS A 195 4.47 6.25 8.32
N ARG A 196 3.58 5.81 9.21
CA ARG A 196 3.40 6.45 10.52
C ARG A 196 4.65 6.34 11.38
N CYS A 197 5.34 5.21 11.34
CA CYS A 197 6.53 4.95 12.14
C CYS A 197 7.68 5.91 11.79
N LEU A 198 8.03 6.04 10.52
CA LEU A 198 9.28 6.68 10.10
C LEU A 198 9.13 7.90 9.19
N GLU A 199 8.13 7.96 8.31
CA GLU A 199 8.06 9.04 7.32
C GLU A 199 7.80 10.39 7.99
N PRO A 200 8.49 11.47 7.57
CA PRO A 200 8.31 12.79 8.16
C PRO A 200 6.94 13.40 7.85
N ASP A 201 6.38 13.05 6.70
CA ASP A 201 5.12 13.59 6.21
C ASP A 201 3.90 12.85 6.81
N PRO A 202 2.72 13.48 6.84
CA PRO A 202 1.47 12.80 7.20
C PRO A 202 1.20 11.60 6.29
N VAL A 203 0.66 10.51 6.84
CA VAL A 203 0.41 9.26 6.10
C VAL A 203 -0.39 9.46 4.80
N PRO A 204 -1.47 10.27 4.75
CA PRO A 204 -2.17 10.54 3.49
C PRO A 204 -1.29 11.20 2.42
N SER A 205 -0.32 12.03 2.83
CA SER A 205 0.65 12.65 1.91
C SER A 205 1.64 11.63 1.37
N CYS A 206 2.07 10.66 2.20
CA CYS A 206 2.89 9.54 1.76
C CYS A 206 2.18 8.74 0.67
N VAL A 207 0.90 8.38 0.88
CA VAL A 207 0.07 7.68 -0.12
C VAL A 207 0.06 8.44 -1.45
N THR A 208 -0.28 9.73 -1.41
CA THR A 208 -0.39 10.57 -2.62
C THR A 208 0.94 10.69 -3.36
N ALA A 209 2.05 10.81 -2.61
CA ALA A 209 3.39 11.01 -3.18
C ALA A 209 3.92 9.80 -3.98
N VAL A 210 3.37 8.60 -3.77
CA VAL A 210 3.85 7.35 -4.41
C VAL A 210 2.76 6.60 -5.18
N ALA A 211 1.55 7.17 -5.29
CA ALA A 211 0.35 6.53 -5.82
C ALA A 211 0.58 5.75 -7.12
N ASP A 212 1.32 6.33 -8.08
CA ASP A 212 1.60 5.74 -9.40
C ASP A 212 2.50 4.50 -9.35
N HIS A 213 3.06 4.17 -8.18
CA HIS A 213 4.03 3.09 -8.02
C HIS A 213 3.58 2.02 -7.03
N VAL A 214 2.46 2.22 -6.33
CA VAL A 214 1.95 1.29 -5.33
C VAL A 214 1.32 0.09 -6.02
N VAL A 215 1.86 -1.09 -5.77
CA VAL A 215 1.36 -2.36 -6.28
C VAL A 215 0.72 -3.22 -5.18
N ASN A 216 1.03 -2.94 -3.92
CA ASN A 216 0.47 -3.58 -2.73
C ASN A 216 0.36 -2.58 -1.58
N VAL A 217 -0.65 -2.72 -0.74
CA VAL A 217 -0.81 -1.93 0.49
C VAL A 217 -0.98 -2.88 1.67
N GLN A 218 -0.15 -2.69 2.69
CA GLN A 218 -0.35 -3.28 4.01
C GLN A 218 -0.91 -2.22 4.95
N ILE A 219 -1.76 -2.64 5.89
CA ILE A 219 -2.43 -1.71 6.78
C ILE A 219 -2.59 -2.32 8.18
N ASP A 220 -2.12 -1.58 9.14
CA ASP A 220 -2.24 -1.81 10.56
C ASP A 220 -2.23 -0.47 11.30
N ASP A 221 -2.30 -0.47 12.62
CA ASP A 221 -2.05 0.74 13.40
C ASP A 221 -0.64 0.73 13.99
N MET A 222 -0.05 1.92 14.11
CA MET A 222 1.32 2.05 14.59
C MET A 222 1.56 3.40 15.28
N ARG A 223 2.61 3.49 16.09
CA ARG A 223 3.03 4.72 16.77
C ARG A 223 4.31 5.26 16.16
N ARG A 224 4.50 6.56 16.28
CA ARG A 224 5.72 7.22 15.82
C ARG A 224 6.97 6.64 16.49
N GLY A 225 7.93 6.20 15.67
CA GLY A 225 9.21 5.67 16.13
C GLY A 225 9.15 4.28 16.79
N VAL A 226 8.01 3.60 16.76
CA VAL A 226 7.84 2.26 17.34
C VAL A 226 7.29 1.32 16.29
N HIS A 227 8.14 0.42 15.79
CA HIS A 227 7.76 -0.61 14.81
C HIS A 227 7.01 -1.76 15.51
N GLU A 228 5.70 -1.64 15.59
CA GLU A 228 4.82 -2.62 16.20
C GLU A 228 3.45 -2.62 15.54
N HIS A 229 3.09 -3.73 14.88
CA HIS A 229 1.79 -3.91 14.24
C HIS A 229 0.68 -4.03 15.31
N LEU A 230 -0.07 -2.97 15.52
CA LEU A 230 -1.14 -2.85 16.51
C LEU A 230 -2.50 -3.07 15.87
N GLU A 231 -3.47 -3.55 16.67
CA GLU A 231 -4.87 -3.52 16.24
C GLU A 231 -5.33 -2.07 16.03
N PHE A 232 -6.26 -1.86 15.11
CA PHE A 232 -6.79 -0.54 14.78
C PHE A 232 -7.37 0.17 16.01
N GLY A 233 -6.94 1.41 16.23
CA GLY A 233 -7.30 2.24 17.38
C GLY A 233 -6.37 2.11 18.59
N GLU A 234 -5.34 1.26 18.52
CA GLU A 234 -4.31 1.14 19.56
C GLU A 234 -3.05 1.97 19.27
N GLY A 235 -2.90 2.44 18.02
CA GLY A 235 -1.82 3.29 17.56
C GLY A 235 -2.20 4.77 17.48
N GLU A 236 -1.72 5.45 16.43
CA GLU A 236 -1.86 6.91 16.26
C GLU A 236 -2.35 7.31 14.86
N ILE A 237 -2.79 6.34 14.04
CA ILE A 237 -3.17 6.61 12.66
C ILE A 237 -4.63 7.07 12.59
N ASP A 238 -4.87 8.21 11.94
CA ASP A 238 -6.20 8.65 11.52
C ASP A 238 -6.52 8.01 10.15
N PHE A 239 -7.33 6.95 10.15
CA PHE A 239 -7.57 6.11 8.98
C PHE A 239 -8.49 6.74 7.91
N PRO A 240 -9.56 7.46 8.21
CA PRO A 240 -10.44 8.03 7.18
C PRO A 240 -9.71 8.88 6.13
N PRO A 241 -8.77 9.79 6.47
CA PRO A 241 -7.96 10.51 5.48
C PRO A 241 -7.04 9.60 4.66
N VAL A 242 -6.49 8.52 5.25
CA VAL A 242 -5.62 7.56 4.57
C VAL A 242 -6.40 6.78 3.51
N LEU A 243 -7.56 6.21 3.89
CA LEU A 243 -8.43 5.47 2.98
C LEU A 243 -8.97 6.37 1.87
N ARG A 244 -9.25 7.64 2.18
CA ARG A 244 -9.60 8.64 1.18
C ARG A 244 -8.47 8.86 0.18
N ALA A 245 -7.23 9.03 0.64
CA ALA A 245 -6.07 9.24 -0.23
C ALA A 245 -5.85 8.04 -1.17
N LEU A 246 -5.99 6.79 -0.69
CA LEU A 246 -5.95 5.59 -1.52
C LEU A 246 -7.07 5.58 -2.59
N GLY A 247 -8.29 5.92 -2.19
CA GLY A 247 -9.44 6.00 -3.11
C GLY A 247 -9.28 7.10 -4.15
N ASP A 248 -8.79 8.28 -3.78
CA ASP A 248 -8.56 9.43 -4.66
C ASP A 248 -7.38 9.19 -5.63
N ALA A 249 -6.37 8.44 -5.18
CA ALA A 249 -5.30 7.93 -6.02
C ALA A 249 -5.77 6.85 -7.04
N GLY A 250 -6.99 6.37 -6.92
CA GLY A 250 -7.53 5.34 -7.79
C GLY A 250 -6.94 3.95 -7.55
N TYR A 251 -6.39 3.69 -6.36
CA TYR A 251 -5.84 2.37 -6.03
C TYR A 251 -6.91 1.28 -6.13
N ARG A 252 -6.58 0.14 -6.75
CA ARG A 252 -7.50 -0.99 -7.02
C ARG A 252 -7.00 -2.32 -6.50
N GLY A 253 -5.75 -2.40 -6.03
CA GLY A 253 -5.17 -3.59 -5.44
C GLY A 253 -5.73 -3.87 -4.04
N LEU A 254 -5.20 -4.90 -3.40
CA LEU A 254 -5.57 -5.25 -2.03
C LEU A 254 -4.99 -4.26 -1.03
N VAL A 255 -5.79 -3.90 -0.02
CA VAL A 255 -5.37 -3.24 1.22
C VAL A 255 -5.42 -4.32 2.29
N ALA A 256 -4.28 -4.97 2.54
CA ALA A 256 -4.20 -6.18 3.37
C ALA A 256 -3.84 -5.84 4.82
N VAL A 257 -4.67 -6.25 5.76
CA VAL A 257 -4.39 -6.13 7.21
C VAL A 257 -3.18 -6.99 7.58
N GLU A 258 -2.20 -6.40 8.27
CA GLU A 258 -1.02 -7.11 8.76
C GLU A 258 -0.93 -7.10 10.28
N LEU A 259 -1.39 -8.18 10.92
CA LEU A 259 -1.39 -8.35 12.38
C LEU A 259 -0.77 -9.70 12.80
N PRO A 260 0.54 -9.92 12.57
CA PRO A 260 1.17 -11.22 12.73
C PRO A 260 1.25 -11.71 14.18
N ARG A 261 1.13 -10.82 15.16
CA ARG A 261 1.23 -11.17 16.59
C ARG A 261 -0.05 -11.74 17.19
N HIS A 262 -1.17 -11.63 16.48
CA HIS A 262 -2.50 -11.95 17.00
C HIS A 262 -3.05 -13.29 16.48
N SER A 263 -2.20 -14.15 15.90
CA SER A 263 -2.61 -15.40 15.24
C SER A 263 -3.37 -16.38 16.16
N HIS A 264 -3.15 -16.32 17.47
CA HIS A 264 -3.88 -17.11 18.46
C HIS A 264 -5.37 -16.68 18.60
N ALA A 265 -5.72 -15.46 18.21
CA ALA A 265 -7.08 -14.91 18.27
C ALA A 265 -7.57 -14.44 16.89
N ALA A 266 -6.92 -14.90 15.81
CA ALA A 266 -7.09 -14.40 14.45
C ALA A 266 -8.54 -14.19 13.99
N PRO A 267 -9.50 -15.13 14.17
CA PRO A 267 -10.86 -14.91 13.71
C PRO A 267 -11.55 -13.70 14.36
N SER A 268 -11.30 -13.46 15.64
CA SER A 268 -11.88 -12.34 16.37
C SER A 268 -11.19 -11.02 16.01
N VAL A 269 -9.88 -11.04 15.83
CA VAL A 269 -9.09 -9.87 15.41
C VAL A 269 -9.47 -9.47 13.98
N ALA A 270 -9.53 -10.42 13.07
CA ALA A 270 -9.92 -10.16 11.68
C ALA A 270 -11.36 -9.61 11.58
N ALA A 271 -12.29 -10.09 12.43
CA ALA A 271 -13.66 -9.56 12.46
C ALA A 271 -13.67 -8.07 12.90
N ARG A 272 -12.95 -7.74 13.98
CA ARG A 272 -12.85 -6.34 14.43
C ARG A 272 -12.18 -5.44 13.41
N SER A 273 -11.13 -5.95 12.78
CA SER A 273 -10.36 -5.20 11.76
C SER A 273 -11.23 -4.82 10.55
N ILE A 274 -12.00 -5.74 10.01
CA ILE A 274 -12.86 -5.43 8.85
C ILE A 274 -14.00 -4.48 9.22
N ASP A 275 -14.56 -4.62 10.41
CA ASP A 275 -15.62 -3.72 10.89
C ASP A 275 -15.08 -2.29 11.06
N PHE A 276 -13.88 -2.14 11.64
CA PHE A 276 -13.19 -0.86 11.77
C PHE A 276 -12.91 -0.22 10.41
N LEU A 277 -12.31 -0.96 9.49
CA LEU A 277 -11.94 -0.45 8.15
C LEU A 277 -13.17 -0.02 7.34
N ARG A 278 -14.26 -0.76 7.41
CA ARG A 278 -15.52 -0.39 6.77
C ARG A 278 -16.15 0.87 7.35
N GLU A 279 -16.03 1.09 8.69
CA GLU A 279 -16.47 2.33 9.30
C GLU A 279 -15.61 3.50 8.85
N ALA A 280 -14.28 3.36 8.94
CA ALA A 280 -13.35 4.39 8.49
C ALA A 280 -13.52 4.74 6.98
N GLU A 281 -13.85 3.75 6.13
CA GLU A 281 -14.16 4.00 4.72
C GLU A 281 -15.46 4.80 4.55
N ARG A 282 -16.50 4.51 5.34
CA ARG A 282 -17.74 5.28 5.35
C ARG A 282 -17.51 6.73 5.78
N GLU A 283 -16.73 6.96 6.81
CA GLU A 283 -16.33 8.31 7.25
C GLU A 283 -15.50 9.04 6.18
N ALA A 284 -14.58 8.34 5.51
CA ALA A 284 -13.81 8.86 4.40
C ALA A 284 -14.71 9.34 3.25
N ALA A 285 -15.76 8.58 2.93
CA ALA A 285 -16.74 8.93 1.90
C ALA A 285 -17.64 10.11 2.32
N ALA A 286 -18.10 10.16 3.56
CA ALA A 286 -18.91 11.27 4.10
C ALA A 286 -18.14 12.59 4.09
N GLY A 287 -16.85 12.57 4.42
CA GLY A 287 -15.98 13.75 4.38
C GLY A 287 -15.74 14.32 2.97
N ARG A 288 -15.97 13.56 1.90
CA ARG A 288 -15.95 14.08 0.52
C ARG A 288 -17.15 14.98 0.22
N GLY A 289 -18.35 14.65 0.75
CA GLY A 289 -19.55 15.46 0.58
C GLY A 289 -19.39 16.86 1.14
N THR A 290 -18.92 16.95 2.38
CA THR A 290 -18.72 18.25 3.07
C THR A 290 -17.59 19.10 2.49
N ALA A 291 -16.53 18.50 1.95
CA ALA A 291 -15.46 19.23 1.28
C ALA A 291 -15.90 19.76 -0.09
N GLY A 292 -16.63 18.98 -0.87
CA GLY A 292 -17.20 19.39 -2.14
C GLY A 292 -18.23 20.51 -2.00
N GLU A 293 -19.08 20.47 -0.96
CA GLU A 293 -20.03 21.53 -0.65
C GLU A 293 -19.34 22.85 -0.26
N ARG A 294 -18.25 22.77 0.54
CA ARG A 294 -17.45 23.97 0.88
C ARG A 294 -16.75 24.57 -0.32
N GLU A 295 -16.16 23.74 -1.18
CA GLU A 295 -15.49 24.21 -2.39
C GLU A 295 -16.48 24.78 -3.42
N ALA A 296 -17.69 24.24 -3.52
CA ALA A 296 -18.77 24.79 -4.33
C ALA A 296 -19.25 26.15 -3.78
N THR A 297 -19.41 26.26 -2.46
CA THR A 297 -19.82 27.50 -1.79
C THR A 297 -18.74 28.59 -1.91
N GLU A 298 -17.45 28.25 -1.78
CA GLU A 298 -16.35 29.19 -2.00
C GLU A 298 -16.28 29.65 -3.46
N LYS A 299 -16.47 28.78 -4.43
CA LYS A 299 -16.52 29.17 -5.86
C LYS A 299 -17.72 30.04 -6.19
N GLU A 300 -18.89 29.77 -5.62
CA GLU A 300 -20.08 30.64 -5.75
C GLU A 300 -19.83 32.03 -5.14
N THR A 301 -19.25 32.09 -3.94
CA THR A 301 -18.92 33.32 -3.25
C THR A 301 -17.91 34.17 -4.03
N VAL A 302 -16.86 33.55 -4.58
CA VAL A 302 -15.86 34.24 -5.40
C VAL A 302 -16.47 34.73 -6.70
N THR A 303 -17.37 33.97 -7.31
CA THR A 303 -18.09 34.41 -8.53
C THR A 303 -19.04 35.56 -8.25
N GLU A 304 -19.75 35.55 -7.10
CA GLU A 304 -20.62 36.66 -6.69
C GLU A 304 -19.83 37.95 -6.41
N ILE A 305 -18.70 37.85 -5.72
CA ILE A 305 -17.82 39.00 -5.44
C ILE A 305 -17.29 39.60 -6.75
N GLY A 306 -16.79 38.75 -7.67
CA GLY A 306 -16.31 39.21 -8.99
C GLY A 306 -17.37 39.90 -9.80
N THR A 307 -18.63 39.41 -9.78
CA THR A 307 -19.75 40.07 -10.49
C THR A 307 -20.18 41.39 -9.84
N VAL A 308 -20.03 41.55 -8.53
CA VAL A 308 -20.31 42.82 -7.81
C VAL A 308 -19.24 43.84 -8.14
N GLU A 309 -17.96 43.49 -8.11
CA GLU A 309 -16.85 44.38 -8.48
C GLU A 309 -16.93 44.84 -9.95
N GLU A 310 -17.30 43.94 -10.87
CA GLU A 310 -17.52 44.33 -12.28
C GLU A 310 -18.69 45.29 -12.46
N ARG A 311 -19.78 45.15 -11.68
CA ARG A 311 -20.93 46.06 -11.70
C ARG A 311 -20.60 47.42 -11.09
N GLU A 312 -19.83 47.46 -9.99
CA GLU A 312 -19.36 48.70 -9.39
C GLU A 312 -18.40 49.48 -10.32
N ALA A 313 -17.45 48.76 -10.95
CA ALA A 313 -16.53 49.33 -11.93
C ALA A 313 -17.25 49.84 -13.19
N ALA A 314 -18.33 49.18 -13.61
CA ALA A 314 -19.17 49.67 -14.73
C ALA A 314 -19.95 50.93 -14.35
N ALA A 315 -20.52 50.98 -13.13
CA ALA A 315 -21.25 52.15 -12.63
C ALA A 315 -20.34 53.39 -12.44
N GLU A 316 -19.08 53.17 -11.99
CA GLU A 316 -18.10 54.27 -11.91
C GLU A 316 -17.71 54.83 -13.28
N ARG A 317 -17.56 53.98 -14.30
CA ARG A 317 -17.29 54.44 -15.69
C ARG A 317 -18.45 55.27 -16.26
N GLU A 318 -19.69 54.85 -16.00
CA GLU A 318 -20.88 55.58 -16.47
C GLU A 318 -21.01 56.93 -15.80
N THR A 319 -20.65 57.10 -14.51
CA THR A 319 -20.64 58.36 -13.79
C THR A 319 -19.52 59.30 -14.23
N VAL A 320 -18.39 58.81 -14.70
CA VAL A 320 -17.27 59.61 -15.26
C VAL A 320 -17.68 60.17 -16.64
N ASP A 321 -18.30 59.36 -17.50
CA ASP A 321 -18.70 59.76 -18.85
C ASP A 321 -19.81 60.84 -18.83
N VAL A 322 -20.72 60.79 -17.85
CA VAL A 322 -21.74 61.83 -17.64
C VAL A 322 -21.13 63.13 -17.15
N ARG A 323 -20.03 63.11 -16.37
CA ARG A 323 -19.35 64.36 -15.92
C ARG A 323 -18.57 65.02 -17.04
N GLU A 324 -17.90 64.29 -17.91
CA GLU A 324 -17.18 64.83 -19.06
C GLU A 324 -18.15 65.47 -20.10
N THR A 325 -19.36 64.91 -20.28
CA THR A 325 -20.37 65.47 -21.20
C THR A 325 -21.02 66.75 -20.69
N VAL A 326 -21.01 66.98 -19.36
CA VAL A 326 -21.61 68.22 -18.77
C VAL A 326 -20.60 69.37 -18.72
N GLU A 327 -19.30 69.12 -18.56
CA GLU A 327 -18.26 70.18 -18.57
C GLU A 327 -17.92 70.71 -19.99
N GLY A 328 -18.21 69.93 -21.05
CA GLY A 328 -17.99 70.34 -22.46
C GLY A 328 -19.04 71.35 -23.03
N ARG A 329 -20.04 71.77 -22.26
CA ARG A 329 -21.06 72.75 -22.71
C ARG A 329 -21.13 73.95 -21.79
N ARG A 330 -20.11 74.80 -21.84
CA ARG A 330 -20.22 76.19 -21.43
C ARG A 330 -19.70 77.08 -22.55
N PRO A 331 -20.46 78.22 -22.83
CA PRO A 331 -20.25 79.11 -23.99
C PRO A 331 -18.97 79.96 -23.89
#